data_8eaf10e1f10532d74c6b3d8b22ee63bc
#
_entry.id   8eaf10e1f10532d74c6b3d8b22ee63bc
#
_cell.length_a   1.000
_cell.length_b   1.000
_cell.length_c   1.000
_cell.angle_alpha   90.00
_cell.angle_beta   90.00
_cell.angle_gamma   90.00
#
_symmetry.space_group_name_H-M   'P 1'
#
loop_
_entity.id
_entity.type
_entity.pdbx_description
1 polymer ?
#
loop_
_entity_poly.entity_id
_entity_poly.type
_entity_poly.pdbx_seq_one_letter_code
_entity_poly.pdbx_strand_id
1 'polypeptide(L)'
;RFSKDNLLKAYMKDFKENSFTYKHTINDRYIFKDTNVVIDTNYFIGHSHQAYIIRSNDFILANPGSVGQNRKYINEINYLIHDSENDKIEIKSIIYNVDLVINEMINNKFSDLCVNYYKSKNRK
;
A
#
# COMPACT_ATOMS: atom_id res chain seq x y z
N ARG A 1 20.45 -14.45 6.75
CA ARG A 1 20.09 -13.63 7.93
C ARG A 1 20.20 -12.18 7.52
N PHE A 2 19.07 -11.56 7.19
CA PHE A 2 19.03 -10.12 6.95
C PHE A 2 19.39 -9.43 8.27
N SER A 3 20.39 -8.55 8.28
CA SER A 3 20.60 -7.69 9.43
C SER A 3 19.39 -6.75 9.51
N LYS A 4 18.57 -6.95 10.52
CA LYS A 4 17.28 -6.28 10.70
C LYS A 4 17.37 -4.75 10.66
N ASP A 5 18.52 -4.18 10.99
CA ASP A 5 18.61 -2.73 11.19
C ASP A 5 18.85 -1.92 9.91
N ASN A 6 19.59 -2.45 8.93
CA ASN A 6 19.91 -1.68 7.73
C ASN A 6 18.83 -1.78 6.64
N LEU A 7 18.15 -2.93 6.51
CA LEU A 7 17.04 -3.06 5.56
C LEU A 7 15.80 -2.27 6.02
N LEU A 8 15.42 -2.37 7.29
CA LEU A 8 14.30 -1.60 7.83
C LEU A 8 14.54 -0.10 7.71
N LYS A 9 15.76 0.39 7.99
CA LYS A 9 16.10 1.80 7.79
C LYS A 9 16.08 2.24 6.34
N ALA A 10 16.40 1.38 5.39
CA ALA A 10 16.31 1.68 3.96
C ALA A 10 14.85 1.77 3.49
N TYR A 11 13.96 0.91 3.99
CA TYR A 11 12.53 0.93 3.63
C TYR A 11 11.73 2.05 4.30
N MET A 12 12.24 2.63 5.38
CA MET A 12 11.54 3.71 6.11
C MET A 12 11.98 5.11 5.68
N LYS A 13 12.96 5.24 4.78
CA LYS A 13 13.39 6.55 4.30
C LYS A 13 12.53 7.01 3.13
N ASP A 14 12.10 8.25 3.21
CA ASP A 14 11.59 8.96 2.05
C ASP A 14 12.69 9.05 0.99
N PHE A 15 12.34 8.89 -0.26
CA PHE A 15 13.28 9.10 -1.36
C PHE A 15 12.59 9.80 -2.54
N LYS A 16 13.39 10.34 -3.43
CA LYS A 16 12.92 11.01 -4.65
C LYS A 16 13.51 10.34 -5.88
N GLU A 17 12.64 10.08 -6.85
CA GLU A 17 13.01 9.54 -8.14
C GLU A 17 12.03 10.03 -9.21
N ASN A 18 12.51 10.41 -10.39
CA ASN A 18 11.69 10.79 -11.55
C ASN A 18 10.55 11.78 -11.20
N SER A 19 10.86 12.86 -10.51
CA SER A 19 9.88 13.89 -10.08
C SER A 19 8.86 13.43 -9.04
N PHE A 20 8.98 12.22 -8.51
CA PHE A 20 8.13 11.71 -7.44
C PHE A 20 8.85 11.65 -6.11
N THR A 21 8.14 11.98 -5.05
CA THR A 21 8.55 11.75 -3.66
C THR A 21 7.82 10.54 -3.13
N TYR A 22 8.58 9.56 -2.62
CA TYR A 22 8.08 8.32 -2.05
C TYR A 22 8.10 8.44 -0.54
N LYS A 23 6.94 8.30 0.08
CA LYS A 23 6.77 8.38 1.53
C LYS A 23 5.83 7.29 2.03
N HIS A 24 5.97 6.91 3.31
CA HIS A 24 4.97 6.06 3.92
C HIS A 24 3.61 6.80 4.03
N THR A 25 3.65 8.05 4.44
CA THR A 25 2.49 8.96 4.48
C THR A 25 2.96 10.42 4.50
N ILE A 26 2.02 11.37 4.51
CA ILE A 26 2.28 12.80 4.64
C ILE A 26 1.76 13.23 6.01
N ASN A 27 2.64 13.86 6.83
CA ASN A 27 2.32 14.38 8.17
C ASN A 27 1.71 13.34 9.11
N ASP A 28 2.19 12.08 9.04
CA ASP A 28 1.75 10.95 9.88
C ASP A 28 0.23 10.73 9.90
N ARG A 29 -0.46 11.07 8.81
CA ARG A 29 -1.91 10.97 8.69
C ARG A 29 -2.33 9.83 7.77
N TYR A 30 -3.48 9.24 8.06
CA TYR A 30 -4.18 8.43 7.08
C TYR A 30 -4.74 9.32 5.98
N ILE A 31 -4.30 9.09 4.74
CA ILE A 31 -4.79 9.81 3.56
C ILE A 31 -5.56 8.82 2.69
N PHE A 32 -6.86 9.06 2.59
CA PHE A 32 -7.79 8.32 1.74
C PHE A 32 -8.09 9.13 0.47
N LYS A 33 -8.77 8.52 -0.48
CA LYS A 33 -9.10 9.15 -1.77
C LYS A 33 -9.85 10.49 -1.63
N ASP A 34 -10.69 10.61 -0.60
CA ASP A 34 -11.54 11.76 -0.30
C ASP A 34 -10.95 12.68 0.78
N THR A 35 -9.74 12.39 1.26
CA THR A 35 -9.06 13.25 2.23
C THR A 35 -8.59 14.53 1.56
N ASN A 36 -8.99 15.67 2.12
CA ASN A 36 -8.46 16.96 1.67
C ASN A 36 -6.99 17.08 2.11
N VAL A 37 -6.09 17.10 1.13
CA VAL A 37 -4.64 17.24 1.32
C VAL A 37 -4.07 18.18 0.27
N VAL A 38 -3.23 19.10 0.72
CA VAL A 38 -2.46 19.98 -0.16
C VAL A 38 -1.13 19.30 -0.47
N ILE A 39 -0.80 19.17 -1.74
CA ILE A 39 0.45 18.62 -2.22
C ILE A 39 1.23 19.66 -3.02
N ASP A 40 2.54 19.67 -2.86
CA ASP A 40 3.49 20.61 -3.45
C ASP A 40 4.44 19.93 -4.46
N THR A 41 4.30 18.63 -4.63
CA THR A 41 5.03 17.80 -5.59
C THR A 41 4.24 16.51 -5.85
N ASN A 42 4.74 15.65 -6.73
CA ASN A 42 4.17 14.34 -6.94
C ASN A 42 4.54 13.40 -5.80
N TYR A 43 3.56 12.64 -5.30
CA TYR A 43 3.75 11.68 -4.22
C TYR A 43 3.26 10.28 -4.55
N PHE A 44 4.09 9.28 -4.20
CA PHE A 44 3.64 7.92 -3.94
C PHE A 44 3.63 7.69 -2.43
N ILE A 45 2.45 7.34 -1.88
CA ILE A 45 2.27 7.08 -0.45
C ILE A 45 1.61 5.73 -0.22
N GLY A 46 1.67 5.24 1.02
CA GLY A 46 1.02 4.01 1.48
C GLY A 46 0.07 4.25 2.64
N HIS A 47 0.27 3.52 3.73
CA HIS A 47 -0.36 3.64 5.06
C HIS A 47 -1.87 3.36 5.11
N SER A 48 -2.70 3.99 4.27
CA SER A 48 -4.16 3.81 4.32
C SER A 48 -4.63 2.47 3.74
N HIS A 49 -3.78 1.74 3.02
CA HIS A 49 -4.11 0.50 2.31
C HIS A 49 -5.26 0.64 1.30
N GLN A 50 -5.59 1.84 0.90
CA GLN A 50 -6.59 2.13 -0.12
C GLN A 50 -5.89 2.51 -1.43
N ALA A 51 -6.22 1.81 -2.50
CA ALA A 51 -5.66 2.11 -3.82
C ALA A 51 -6.38 3.28 -4.47
N TYR A 52 -5.64 4.32 -4.88
CA TYR A 52 -6.16 5.47 -5.60
C TYR A 52 -5.08 6.27 -6.33
N ILE A 53 -5.50 7.04 -7.32
CA ILE A 53 -4.72 8.10 -7.97
C ILE A 53 -5.57 9.36 -7.94
N ILE A 54 -5.03 10.43 -7.39
CA ILE A 54 -5.63 11.76 -7.36
C ILE A 54 -4.72 12.68 -8.17
N ARG A 55 -5.34 13.47 -9.04
CA ARG A 55 -4.68 14.56 -9.75
C ARG A 55 -5.21 15.87 -9.19
N SER A 56 -4.33 16.71 -8.67
CA SER A 56 -4.67 18.00 -8.08
C SER A 56 -3.71 19.05 -8.61
N ASN A 57 -4.25 20.03 -9.32
CA ASN A 57 -3.45 20.98 -10.09
C ASN A 57 -2.49 20.23 -11.03
N ASP A 58 -1.18 20.55 -10.92
CA ASP A 58 -0.13 19.93 -11.75
C ASP A 58 0.51 18.70 -11.07
N PHE A 59 0.01 18.27 -9.92
CA PHE A 59 0.61 17.19 -9.12
C PHE A 59 -0.26 15.95 -9.03
N ILE A 60 0.42 14.83 -8.77
CA ILE A 60 -0.19 13.51 -8.59
C ILE A 60 0.08 13.03 -7.17
N LEU A 61 -0.98 12.54 -6.53
CA LEU A 61 -0.90 11.77 -5.30
C LEU A 61 -1.45 10.38 -5.59
N ALA A 62 -0.61 9.36 -5.47
CA ALA A 62 -1.03 7.99 -5.70
C ALA A 62 -0.70 7.09 -4.50
N ASN A 63 -1.61 6.18 -4.21
CA ASN A 63 -1.44 5.13 -3.22
C ASN A 63 -1.71 3.78 -3.92
N PRO A 64 -0.73 2.86 -3.92
CA PRO A 64 -0.90 1.55 -4.56
C PRO A 64 -1.94 0.66 -3.86
N GLY A 65 -2.33 0.97 -2.63
CA GLY A 65 -3.13 0.09 -1.81
C GLY A 65 -2.29 -0.83 -0.94
N SER A 66 -2.59 -2.12 -0.93
CA SER A 66 -1.89 -3.09 -0.11
C SER A 66 -1.74 -4.43 -0.80
N VAL A 67 -0.58 -5.07 -0.60
CA VAL A 67 -0.32 -6.45 -1.05
C VAL A 67 -0.73 -7.51 -0.01
N GLY A 68 -0.98 -7.13 1.24
CA GLY A 68 -1.29 -8.09 2.31
C GLY A 68 -2.55 -7.78 3.12
N GLN A 69 -2.95 -6.53 3.20
CA GLN A 69 -4.08 -6.10 4.03
C GLN A 69 -4.96 -5.09 3.31
N ASN A 70 -5.49 -5.46 2.16
CA ASN A 70 -6.50 -4.64 1.50
C ASN A 70 -7.70 -4.49 2.43
N ARG A 71 -8.12 -3.25 2.66
CA ARG A 71 -9.18 -2.96 3.65
C ARG A 71 -10.59 -3.18 3.09
N LYS A 72 -10.75 -3.22 1.78
CA LYS A 72 -12.03 -3.46 1.13
C LYS A 72 -12.29 -4.95 0.92
N TYR A 73 -11.32 -5.66 0.33
CA TYR A 73 -11.39 -7.10 0.07
C TYR A 73 -10.08 -7.75 0.47
N ILE A 74 -10.11 -8.59 1.50
CA ILE A 74 -8.88 -9.15 2.08
C ILE A 74 -8.12 -10.06 1.11
N ASN A 75 -8.79 -10.63 0.12
CA ASN A 75 -8.22 -11.49 -0.91
C ASN A 75 -7.82 -10.75 -2.20
N GLU A 76 -7.77 -9.41 -2.17
CA GLU A 76 -7.31 -8.59 -3.29
C GLU A 76 -5.97 -7.93 -2.97
N ILE A 77 -5.00 -8.15 -3.83
CA ILE A 77 -3.71 -7.46 -3.82
C ILE A 77 -3.79 -6.26 -4.75
N ASN A 78 -3.31 -5.11 -4.30
CA ASN A 78 -3.14 -3.94 -5.15
C ASN A 78 -1.66 -3.55 -5.23
N TYR A 79 -1.23 -3.15 -6.42
CA TYR A 79 0.08 -2.58 -6.69
C TYR A 79 0.00 -1.53 -7.80
N LEU A 80 1.03 -0.74 -7.93
CA LEU A 80 1.09 0.35 -8.89
C LEU A 80 2.27 0.15 -9.82
N ILE A 81 2.06 0.41 -11.10
CA ILE A 81 3.10 0.49 -12.12
C ILE A 81 3.24 1.95 -12.53
N HIS A 82 4.45 2.46 -12.46
CA HIS A 82 4.82 3.76 -13.02
C HIS A 82 5.78 3.56 -14.18
N ASP A 83 5.33 3.92 -15.37
CA ASP A 83 6.16 4.01 -16.57
C ASP A 83 6.73 5.42 -16.63
N SER A 84 8.00 5.55 -16.23
CA SER A 84 8.67 6.86 -16.13
C SER A 84 9.02 7.48 -17.49
N GLU A 85 9.01 6.69 -18.55
CA GLU A 85 9.29 7.21 -19.91
C GLU A 85 8.05 7.90 -20.50
N ASN A 86 6.86 7.37 -20.19
CA ASN A 86 5.60 7.88 -20.71
C ASN A 86 4.73 8.57 -19.65
N ASP A 87 5.24 8.73 -18.44
CA ASP A 87 4.55 9.31 -17.28
C ASP A 87 3.19 8.66 -16.97
N LYS A 88 3.09 7.36 -17.29
CA LYS A 88 1.86 6.59 -17.10
C LYS A 88 1.87 5.89 -15.76
N ILE A 89 0.81 6.14 -14.97
CA ILE A 89 0.60 5.48 -13.68
C ILE A 89 -0.65 4.61 -13.76
N GLU A 90 -0.54 3.36 -13.36
CA GLU A 90 -1.62 2.40 -13.41
C GLU A 90 -1.68 1.55 -12.14
N ILE A 91 -2.87 1.44 -11.53
CA ILE A 91 -3.10 0.51 -10.41
C ILE A 91 -3.58 -0.82 -10.97
N LYS A 92 -2.95 -1.89 -10.54
CA LYS A 92 -3.29 -3.28 -10.84
C LYS A 92 -3.84 -3.98 -9.61
N SER A 93 -4.73 -4.94 -9.86
CA SER A 93 -5.33 -5.78 -8.83
C SER A 93 -5.23 -7.25 -9.20
N ILE A 94 -4.93 -8.08 -8.19
CA ILE A 94 -4.89 -9.54 -8.32
C ILE A 94 -5.73 -10.14 -7.19
N ILE A 95 -6.56 -11.12 -7.52
CA ILE A 95 -7.29 -11.91 -6.54
C ILE A 95 -6.45 -13.15 -6.19
N TYR A 96 -6.32 -13.44 -4.91
CA TYR A 96 -5.59 -14.60 -4.43
C TYR A 96 -6.44 -15.44 -3.45
N ASN A 97 -6.00 -16.68 -3.23
CA ASN A 97 -6.66 -17.56 -2.27
C ASN A 97 -6.19 -17.23 -0.84
N VAL A 98 -6.98 -16.41 -0.14
CA VAL A 98 -6.68 -15.98 1.23
C VAL A 98 -6.72 -17.13 2.25
N ASP A 99 -7.42 -18.23 1.94
CA ASP A 99 -7.48 -19.37 2.86
C ASP A 99 -6.11 -20.06 3.00
N LEU A 100 -5.26 -20.00 1.99
CA LEU A 100 -3.87 -20.45 2.09
C LEU A 100 -3.09 -19.63 3.12
N VAL A 101 -3.26 -18.31 3.12
CA VAL A 101 -2.63 -17.42 4.11
C VAL A 101 -3.16 -17.71 5.52
N ILE A 102 -4.47 -17.86 5.67
CA ILE A 102 -5.11 -18.18 6.95
C ILE A 102 -4.58 -19.51 7.49
N ASN A 103 -4.47 -20.54 6.66
CA ASN A 103 -3.94 -21.84 7.06
C ASN A 103 -2.46 -21.73 7.50
N GLU A 104 -1.63 -20.96 6.77
CA GLU A 104 -0.24 -20.71 7.17
C GLU A 104 -0.16 -19.94 8.50
N MET A 105 -1.05 -18.97 8.74
CA MET A 105 -1.11 -18.26 10.02
C MET A 105 -1.43 -19.22 11.17
N ILE A 106 -2.37 -20.14 10.98
CA ILE A 106 -2.75 -21.15 11.99
C ILE A 106 -1.56 -22.08 12.25
N ASN A 107 -0.95 -22.61 11.18
CA ASN A 107 0.18 -23.53 11.27
C ASN A 107 1.38 -22.91 12.00
N ASN A 108 1.61 -21.61 11.77
CA ASN A 108 2.67 -20.84 12.43
C ASN A 108 2.26 -20.22 13.77
N LYS A 109 1.10 -20.63 14.33
CA LYS A 109 0.61 -20.21 15.65
C LYS A 109 0.49 -18.69 15.83
N PHE A 110 0.03 -18.00 14.78
CA PHE A 110 -0.36 -16.59 14.93
C PHE A 110 -1.49 -16.46 15.94
N SER A 111 -1.60 -15.31 16.58
CA SER A 111 -2.67 -15.07 17.54
C SER A 111 -4.06 -15.19 16.89
N ASP A 112 -5.05 -15.67 17.66
CA ASP A 112 -6.43 -15.78 17.20
C ASP A 112 -6.98 -14.43 16.69
N LEU A 113 -6.53 -13.33 17.27
CA LEU A 113 -6.89 -11.98 16.82
C LEU A 113 -6.49 -11.75 15.36
N CYS A 114 -5.25 -12.12 14.97
CA CYS A 114 -4.78 -11.99 13.60
C CYS A 114 -5.55 -12.90 12.65
N VAL A 115 -5.72 -14.16 13.02
CA VAL A 115 -6.46 -15.16 12.21
C VAL A 115 -7.90 -14.72 11.99
N ASN A 116 -8.59 -14.30 13.04
CA ASN A 116 -9.98 -13.85 12.98
C ASN A 116 -10.14 -12.55 12.19
N TYR A 117 -9.15 -11.66 12.22
CA TYR A 117 -9.15 -10.49 11.37
C TYR A 117 -9.28 -10.87 9.89
N TYR A 118 -8.46 -11.80 9.40
CA TYR A 118 -8.51 -12.27 8.00
C TYR A 118 -9.80 -13.01 7.67
N LYS A 119 -10.28 -13.86 8.59
CA LYS A 119 -11.53 -14.62 8.41
C LYS A 119 -12.77 -13.73 8.34
N SER A 120 -12.79 -12.62 9.06
CA SER A 120 -13.95 -11.74 9.19
C SER A 120 -14.08 -10.70 8.06
N LYS A 121 -13.06 -10.54 7.23
CA LYS A 121 -13.06 -9.52 6.18
C LYS A 121 -13.78 -9.95 4.92
N ASN A 122 -14.33 -8.96 4.21
CA ASN A 122 -14.98 -9.18 2.92
C ASN A 122 -14.01 -9.78 1.90
N ARG A 123 -14.53 -10.63 1.06
CA ARG A 123 -13.85 -11.22 -0.10
C ARG A 123 -14.53 -10.77 -1.39
N LYS A 124 -13.74 -10.65 -2.45
CA LYS A 124 -14.21 -10.34 -3.80
C LYS A 124 -14.49 -11.63 -4.56
#